data_30261da1862a1f878cdd63c51e0b4054
#
_entry.id   30261da1862a1f878cdd63c51e0b4054
#
_cell.length_a   1.000
_cell.length_b   1.000
_cell.length_c   1.000
_cell.angle_alpha   90.00
_cell.angle_beta   90.00
_cell.angle_gamma   90.00
#
_symmetry.space_group_name_H-M   'P 1'
#
loop_
_entity.id
_entity.type
_entity.pdbx_description
1 polymer ?
#
loop_
_entity_poly.entity_id
_entity_poly.type
_entity_poly.pdbx_seq_one_letter_code
_entity_poly.pdbx_strand_id
1 'polypeptide(L)'
;MAALKNKLGIIDSTELAREEERISKRRAAGLFESGLLDALKPGSYSALQTIHKYLFGDIYEFAGQTRTVNLAKGNFRFAPVMYLDAALESIEKMPQSTFDEIIEKYVEMNIAHPFREGNGRSTRIWLDHILKMEIGKVVDWSKVDKE
;
A
#
# COMPACT_ATOMS: atom_id res chain seq x y z
N MET A 1 6.96 3.40 -23.60
CA MET A 1 5.84 2.61 -23.06
C MET A 1 4.72 3.52 -22.60
N ALA A 2 3.51 3.10 -22.86
CA ALA A 2 2.34 3.88 -22.44
C ALA A 2 2.14 3.84 -20.92
N ALA A 3 1.85 4.99 -20.35
CA ALA A 3 1.55 5.09 -18.92
C ALA A 3 0.14 4.57 -18.61
N LEU A 4 -0.08 4.16 -17.36
CA LEU A 4 -1.43 3.92 -16.85
C LEU A 4 -2.25 5.21 -16.97
N LYS A 5 -3.55 5.05 -17.17
CA LYS A 5 -4.46 6.20 -17.15
C LYS A 5 -4.35 6.93 -15.83
N ASN A 6 -4.15 8.25 -15.88
CA ASN A 6 -3.90 9.06 -14.69
C ASN A 6 -4.54 10.44 -14.84
N LYS A 7 -4.73 11.10 -13.70
CA LYS A 7 -5.36 12.43 -13.66
C LYS A 7 -4.44 13.56 -14.13
N LEU A 8 -3.14 13.27 -14.26
CA LEU A 8 -2.14 14.28 -14.64
C LEU A 8 -2.03 14.46 -16.17
N GLY A 9 -2.67 13.59 -16.92
CA GLY A 9 -2.60 13.62 -18.39
C GLY A 9 -1.26 13.17 -18.95
N ILE A 10 -0.47 12.44 -18.17
CA ILE A 10 0.86 11.97 -18.56
C ILE A 10 0.70 10.69 -19.38
N ILE A 11 1.38 10.61 -20.53
CA ILE A 11 1.29 9.49 -21.46
C ILE A 11 2.58 8.65 -21.50
N ASP A 12 3.68 9.16 -20.97
CA ASP A 12 4.96 8.43 -20.89
C ASP A 12 5.12 7.78 -19.51
N SER A 13 5.41 6.47 -19.49
CA SER A 13 5.52 5.72 -18.25
C SER A 13 6.66 6.19 -17.35
N THR A 14 7.79 6.63 -17.93
CA THR A 14 8.93 7.13 -17.16
C THR A 14 8.61 8.44 -16.48
N GLU A 15 7.94 9.34 -17.20
CA GLU A 15 7.50 10.62 -16.64
C GLU A 15 6.48 10.40 -15.53
N LEU A 16 5.52 9.49 -15.75
CA LEU A 16 4.52 9.16 -14.73
C LEU A 16 5.17 8.61 -13.45
N ALA A 17 6.14 7.70 -13.59
CA ALA A 17 6.85 7.14 -12.43
C ALA A 17 7.54 8.24 -11.62
N ARG A 18 8.17 9.21 -12.28
CA ARG A 18 8.84 10.33 -11.63
C ARG A 18 7.87 11.22 -10.86
N GLU A 19 6.74 11.58 -11.49
CA GLU A 19 5.73 12.41 -10.86
C GLU A 19 4.99 11.67 -9.76
N GLU A 20 4.74 10.39 -9.94
CA GLU A 20 4.15 9.54 -8.91
C GLU A 20 5.02 9.52 -7.65
N GLU A 21 6.34 9.35 -7.82
CA GLU A 21 7.27 9.36 -6.69
C GLU A 21 7.26 10.71 -5.99
N ARG A 22 7.33 11.79 -6.73
CA ARG A 22 7.36 13.16 -6.17
C ARG A 22 6.09 13.46 -5.39
N ILE A 23 4.94 13.20 -5.99
CA ILE A 23 3.64 13.52 -5.39
C ILE A 23 3.37 12.63 -4.18
N SER A 24 3.61 11.31 -4.31
CA SER A 24 3.34 10.38 -3.21
C SER A 24 4.24 10.62 -2.00
N LYS A 25 5.49 11.03 -2.20
CA LYS A 25 6.37 11.41 -1.09
C LYS A 25 5.86 12.64 -0.35
N ARG A 26 5.41 13.65 -1.08
CA ARG A 26 4.83 14.86 -0.48
C ARG A 26 3.56 14.51 0.29
N ARG A 27 2.70 13.69 -0.28
CA ARG A 27 1.47 13.27 0.37
C ARG A 27 1.76 12.41 1.61
N ALA A 28 2.79 11.57 1.58
CA ALA A 28 3.20 10.78 2.75
C ALA A 28 3.61 11.69 3.92
N ALA A 29 4.39 12.72 3.65
CA ALA A 29 4.76 13.70 4.68
C ALA A 29 3.51 14.36 5.27
N GLY A 30 2.58 14.79 4.42
CA GLY A 30 1.32 15.38 4.87
C GLY A 30 0.47 14.41 5.69
N LEU A 31 0.47 13.14 5.32
CA LEU A 31 -0.26 12.10 6.05
C LEU A 31 0.26 11.96 7.49
N PHE A 32 1.58 11.91 7.67
CA PHE A 32 2.18 11.84 9.00
C PHE A 32 1.92 13.11 9.82
N GLU A 33 2.03 14.27 9.21
CA GLU A 33 1.83 15.55 9.89
C GLU A 33 0.37 15.79 10.28
N SER A 34 -0.58 15.30 9.51
CA SER A 34 -2.01 15.53 9.71
C SER A 34 -2.59 14.82 10.93
N GLY A 35 -1.92 13.78 11.43
CA GLY A 35 -2.46 12.94 12.50
C GLY A 35 -3.55 11.98 12.05
N LEU A 36 -3.85 11.92 10.76
CA LEU A 36 -4.89 11.03 10.23
C LEU A 36 -4.62 9.56 10.56
N LEU A 37 -3.35 9.14 10.55
CA LEU A 37 -2.99 7.76 10.86
C LEU A 37 -3.46 7.34 12.25
N ASP A 38 -3.42 8.22 13.22
CA ASP A 38 -3.82 7.90 14.59
C ASP A 38 -5.31 7.59 14.71
N ALA A 39 -6.11 8.06 13.74
CA ALA A 39 -7.55 7.81 13.70
C ALA A 39 -7.92 6.49 13.00
N LEU A 40 -6.96 5.83 12.35
CA LEU A 40 -7.20 4.60 11.60
C LEU A 40 -7.04 3.37 12.50
N LYS A 41 -7.87 2.35 12.24
CA LYS A 41 -7.75 1.06 12.95
C LYS A 41 -6.54 0.29 12.40
N PRO A 42 -5.50 0.05 13.21
CA PRO A 42 -4.31 -0.63 12.72
C PRO A 42 -4.62 -2.05 12.22
N GLY A 43 -4.07 -2.39 11.06
CA GLY A 43 -4.23 -3.72 10.47
C GLY A 43 -5.51 -3.96 9.72
N SER A 44 -6.42 -2.99 9.66
CA SER A 44 -7.63 -3.10 8.86
C SER A 44 -7.34 -2.83 7.38
N TYR A 45 -8.11 -3.44 6.49
CA TYR A 45 -7.99 -3.13 5.07
C TYR A 45 -8.46 -1.71 4.76
N SER A 46 -9.48 -1.23 5.47
CA SER A 46 -9.95 0.15 5.28
C SER A 46 -8.87 1.18 5.62
N ALA A 47 -8.02 0.90 6.61
CA ALA A 47 -6.87 1.76 6.90
C ALA A 47 -5.90 1.80 5.72
N LEU A 48 -5.60 0.65 5.13
CA LEU A 48 -4.73 0.57 3.94
C LEU A 48 -5.34 1.32 2.75
N GLN A 49 -6.65 1.17 2.52
CA GLN A 49 -7.35 1.90 1.46
C GLN A 49 -7.26 3.42 1.67
N THR A 50 -7.43 3.88 2.90
CA THR A 50 -7.33 5.31 3.24
C THR A 50 -5.93 5.83 2.99
N ILE A 51 -4.90 5.07 3.38
CA ILE A 51 -3.50 5.42 3.13
C ILE A 51 -3.25 5.53 1.63
N HIS A 52 -3.65 4.52 0.86
CA HIS A 52 -3.46 4.49 -0.59
C HIS A 52 -4.14 5.68 -1.27
N LYS A 53 -5.39 5.95 -0.90
CA LYS A 53 -6.14 7.07 -1.46
C LYS A 53 -5.47 8.41 -1.14
N TYR A 54 -4.94 8.57 0.06
CA TYR A 54 -4.26 9.81 0.44
C TYR A 54 -3.00 10.02 -0.40
N LEU A 55 -2.21 8.96 -0.62
CA LEU A 55 -0.97 9.06 -1.39
C LEU A 55 -1.19 9.27 -2.88
N PHE A 56 -2.19 8.62 -3.46
CA PHE A 56 -2.34 8.50 -4.91
C PHE A 56 -3.62 9.11 -5.47
N GLY A 57 -4.46 9.69 -4.63
CA GLY A 57 -5.75 10.23 -5.05
C GLY A 57 -5.67 11.36 -6.07
N ASP A 58 -4.57 12.12 -6.07
CA ASP A 58 -4.36 13.18 -7.05
C ASP A 58 -3.85 12.64 -8.40
N ILE A 59 -3.43 11.38 -8.44
CA ILE A 59 -2.80 10.78 -9.62
C ILE A 59 -3.73 9.79 -10.31
N TYR A 60 -4.46 8.96 -9.56
CA TYR A 60 -5.26 7.86 -10.10
C TYR A 60 -6.70 7.90 -9.62
N GLU A 61 -7.63 7.65 -10.55
CA GLU A 61 -9.05 7.46 -10.22
C GLU A 61 -9.26 6.23 -9.32
N PHE A 62 -8.43 5.21 -9.48
CA PHE A 62 -8.58 3.96 -8.71
C PHE A 62 -7.98 4.02 -7.30
N ALA A 63 -7.42 5.16 -6.89
CA ALA A 63 -6.79 5.29 -5.58
C ALA A 63 -7.73 4.85 -4.45
N GLY A 64 -7.26 3.95 -3.59
CA GLY A 64 -8.05 3.39 -2.49
C GLY A 64 -9.02 2.29 -2.88
N GLN A 65 -9.08 1.92 -4.17
CA GLN A 65 -10.02 0.90 -4.65
C GLN A 65 -9.28 -0.41 -4.93
N THR A 66 -9.88 -1.52 -4.52
CA THR A 66 -9.35 -2.85 -4.81
C THR A 66 -9.31 -3.07 -6.31
N ARG A 67 -8.21 -3.63 -6.81
CA ARG A 67 -8.04 -3.87 -8.25
C ARG A 67 -9.06 -4.87 -8.79
N THR A 68 -9.33 -4.74 -10.07
CA THR A 68 -10.24 -5.62 -10.80
C THR A 68 -9.51 -6.47 -11.85
N VAL A 69 -8.18 -6.44 -11.86
CA VAL A 69 -7.35 -7.16 -12.83
C VAL A 69 -6.32 -8.02 -12.10
N ASN A 70 -5.89 -9.11 -12.73
CA ASN A 70 -4.79 -9.93 -12.23
C ASN A 70 -3.47 -9.20 -12.49
N LEU A 71 -2.54 -9.34 -11.55
CA LEU A 71 -1.21 -8.72 -11.64
C LEU A 71 -0.13 -9.78 -11.45
N ALA A 72 1.01 -9.54 -12.11
CA ALA A 72 2.21 -10.35 -11.96
C ALA A 72 3.44 -9.46 -12.02
N LYS A 73 4.52 -9.91 -11.39
CA LYS A 73 5.84 -9.28 -11.48
C LYS A 73 6.84 -10.36 -11.86
N GLY A 74 7.33 -10.32 -13.10
CA GLY A 74 8.14 -11.41 -13.63
C GLY A 74 7.33 -12.71 -13.63
N ASN A 75 7.86 -13.76 -13.01
CA ASN A 75 7.21 -15.05 -12.89
C ASN A 75 6.29 -15.16 -11.67
N PHE A 76 6.30 -14.16 -10.79
CA PHE A 76 5.48 -14.17 -9.60
C PHE A 76 4.09 -13.61 -9.89
N ARG A 77 3.06 -14.37 -9.53
CA ARG A 77 1.67 -13.94 -9.66
C ARG A 77 1.12 -13.58 -8.29
N PHE A 78 0.56 -12.38 -8.19
CA PHE A 78 -0.13 -11.95 -6.98
C PHE A 78 -1.49 -12.65 -6.87
N ALA A 79 -2.18 -12.48 -5.76
CA ALA A 79 -3.46 -13.14 -5.52
C ALA A 79 -4.41 -12.95 -6.72
N PRO A 80 -5.03 -14.03 -7.24
CA PRO A 80 -6.01 -13.89 -8.31
C PRO A 80 -7.18 -13.01 -7.89
N VAL A 81 -7.65 -12.16 -8.81
CA VAL A 81 -8.69 -11.19 -8.52
C VAL A 81 -9.98 -11.84 -7.99
N MET A 82 -10.29 -13.04 -8.47
CA MET A 82 -11.50 -13.74 -8.04
C MET A 82 -11.45 -14.18 -6.57
N TYR A 83 -10.25 -14.29 -5.98
CA TYR A 83 -10.07 -14.67 -4.57
C TYR A 83 -9.60 -13.51 -3.71
N LEU A 84 -9.41 -12.34 -4.31
CA LEU A 84 -8.76 -11.21 -3.63
C LEU A 84 -9.55 -10.73 -2.41
N ASP A 85 -10.86 -10.58 -2.54
CA ASP A 85 -11.70 -10.11 -1.42
C ASP A 85 -11.63 -11.08 -0.23
N ALA A 86 -11.68 -12.39 -0.50
CA ALA A 86 -11.56 -13.41 0.53
C ALA A 86 -10.16 -13.38 1.19
N ALA A 87 -9.11 -13.18 0.38
CA ALA A 87 -7.74 -13.07 0.89
C ALA A 87 -7.59 -11.85 1.80
N LEU A 88 -8.13 -10.71 1.39
CA LEU A 88 -8.06 -9.47 2.19
C LEU A 88 -8.81 -9.61 3.51
N GLU A 89 -9.95 -10.26 3.50
CA GLU A 89 -10.71 -10.54 4.71
C GLU A 89 -9.94 -11.43 5.68
N SER A 90 -9.30 -12.48 5.15
CA SER A 90 -8.44 -13.37 5.95
C SER A 90 -7.25 -12.64 6.56
N ILE A 91 -6.60 -11.78 5.76
CA ILE A 91 -5.44 -11.00 6.22
C ILE A 91 -5.85 -10.05 7.34
N GLU A 92 -7.00 -9.40 7.22
CA GLU A 92 -7.48 -8.47 8.24
C GLU A 92 -7.65 -9.16 9.60
N LYS A 93 -8.02 -10.44 9.59
CA LYS A 93 -8.22 -11.23 10.80
C LYS A 93 -6.94 -11.83 11.37
N MET A 94 -5.83 -11.75 10.66
CA MET A 94 -4.56 -12.29 11.14
C MET A 94 -4.10 -11.58 12.42
N PRO A 95 -3.46 -12.30 13.37
CA PRO A 95 -3.00 -11.69 14.62
C PRO A 95 -1.90 -10.66 14.36
N GLN A 96 -1.80 -9.67 15.24
CA GLN A 96 -0.85 -8.57 15.12
C GLN A 96 -0.34 -8.10 16.47
N SER A 97 -0.22 -9.02 17.45
CA SER A 97 0.21 -8.68 18.81
C SER A 97 1.71 -8.72 19.01
N THR A 98 2.44 -9.42 18.16
CA THR A 98 3.90 -9.55 18.23
C THR A 98 4.52 -9.06 16.93
N PHE A 99 5.82 -8.76 16.99
CA PHE A 99 6.57 -8.34 15.79
C PHE A 99 6.47 -9.40 14.68
N ASP A 100 6.68 -10.67 15.02
CA ASP A 100 6.63 -11.74 14.01
C ASP A 100 5.25 -11.87 13.37
N GLU A 101 4.19 -11.76 14.17
CA GLU A 101 2.82 -11.79 13.65
C GLU A 101 2.54 -10.63 12.70
N ILE A 102 3.01 -9.44 13.05
CA ILE A 102 2.82 -8.25 12.23
C ILE A 102 3.56 -8.38 10.90
N ILE A 103 4.80 -8.87 10.93
CA ILE A 103 5.59 -9.09 9.71
C ILE A 103 4.94 -10.14 8.82
N GLU A 104 4.44 -11.24 9.39
CA GLU A 104 3.73 -12.27 8.62
C GLU A 104 2.48 -11.68 7.93
N LYS A 105 1.72 -10.88 8.65
CA LYS A 105 0.55 -10.18 8.11
C LYS A 105 0.93 -9.24 6.96
N TYR A 106 2.04 -8.50 7.12
CA TYR A 106 2.58 -7.63 6.08
C TYR A 106 2.98 -8.41 4.83
N VAL A 107 3.66 -9.55 4.99
CA VAL A 107 4.05 -10.41 3.87
C VAL A 107 2.82 -10.88 3.10
N GLU A 108 1.78 -11.32 3.80
CA GLU A 108 0.53 -11.76 3.17
C GLU A 108 -0.14 -10.62 2.40
N MET A 109 -0.11 -9.39 2.92
CA MET A 109 -0.66 -8.24 2.22
C MET A 109 0.13 -7.92 0.95
N ASN A 110 1.46 -8.10 0.97
CA ASN A 110 2.28 -7.94 -0.23
C ASN A 110 1.94 -8.99 -1.30
N ILE A 111 1.65 -10.22 -0.90
CA ILE A 111 1.24 -11.29 -1.82
C ILE A 111 -0.15 -10.97 -2.40
N ALA A 112 -1.06 -10.45 -1.59
CA ALA A 112 -2.38 -10.06 -2.04
C ALA A 112 -2.31 -8.93 -3.07
N HIS A 113 -1.47 -7.92 -2.83
CA HIS A 113 -1.21 -6.83 -3.77
C HIS A 113 -2.53 -6.19 -4.24
N PRO A 114 -3.27 -5.55 -3.32
CA PRO A 114 -4.68 -5.23 -3.57
C PRO A 114 -4.95 -4.10 -4.56
N PHE A 115 -3.97 -3.25 -4.86
CA PHE A 115 -4.18 -2.10 -5.73
C PHE A 115 -3.51 -2.29 -7.08
N ARG A 116 -3.99 -1.55 -8.07
CA ARG A 116 -3.43 -1.62 -9.43
C ARG A 116 -1.99 -1.13 -9.48
N GLU A 117 -1.64 -0.14 -8.66
CA GLU A 117 -0.33 0.49 -8.58
C GLU A 117 -0.14 1.06 -7.18
N GLY A 118 1.10 1.27 -6.74
CA GLY A 118 1.37 1.94 -5.47
C GLY A 118 1.26 1.04 -4.23
N ASN A 119 1.21 -0.28 -4.40
CA ASN A 119 1.08 -1.22 -3.28
C ASN A 119 2.26 -1.13 -2.31
N GLY A 120 3.49 -1.08 -2.80
CA GLY A 120 4.67 -1.08 -1.95
C GLY A 120 4.70 0.07 -0.97
N ARG A 121 4.47 1.28 -1.45
CA ARG A 121 4.49 2.48 -0.60
C ARG A 121 3.39 2.48 0.43
N SER A 122 2.17 2.22 0.01
CA SER A 122 1.02 2.23 0.91
C SER A 122 1.12 1.12 1.95
N THR A 123 1.58 -0.07 1.56
CA THR A 123 1.70 -1.20 2.48
C THR A 123 2.81 -1.00 3.50
N ARG A 124 3.90 -0.32 3.14
CA ARG A 124 4.95 0.03 4.11
C ARG A 124 4.45 0.97 5.20
N ILE A 125 3.67 1.98 4.84
CA ILE A 125 3.07 2.90 5.81
C ILE A 125 2.09 2.15 6.70
N TRP A 126 1.31 1.25 6.13
CA TRP A 126 0.38 0.39 6.85
C TRP A 126 1.13 -0.49 7.88
N LEU A 127 2.26 -1.07 7.48
CA LEU A 127 3.11 -1.83 8.40
C LEU A 127 3.63 -0.95 9.55
N ASP A 128 4.18 0.21 9.22
CA ASP A 128 4.71 1.13 10.22
C ASP A 128 3.62 1.56 11.21
N HIS A 129 2.42 1.79 10.71
CA HIS A 129 1.27 2.15 11.55
C HIS A 129 0.91 1.03 12.52
N ILE A 130 0.85 -0.22 12.04
CA ILE A 130 0.56 -1.38 12.89
C ILE A 130 1.63 -1.52 13.98
N LEU A 131 2.90 -1.45 13.60
CA LEU A 131 4.02 -1.59 14.53
C LEU A 131 3.99 -0.52 15.61
N LYS A 132 3.75 0.73 15.21
CA LYS A 132 3.69 1.86 16.14
C LYS A 132 2.54 1.71 17.13
N MET A 133 1.36 1.38 16.62
CA MET A 133 0.14 1.32 17.44
C MET A 133 0.08 0.09 18.33
N GLU A 134 0.61 -1.05 17.87
CA GLU A 134 0.51 -2.32 18.61
C GLU A 134 1.69 -2.56 19.55
N ILE A 135 2.92 -2.22 19.15
CA ILE A 135 4.11 -2.54 19.94
C ILE A 135 5.08 -1.37 20.10
N GLY A 136 4.72 -0.17 19.64
CA GLY A 136 5.53 1.04 19.81
C GLY A 136 6.86 1.05 19.05
N LYS A 137 6.94 0.31 17.91
CA LYS A 137 8.16 0.19 17.11
C LYS A 137 7.97 0.77 15.72
N VAL A 138 9.09 1.09 15.06
CA VAL A 138 9.10 1.55 13.66
C VAL A 138 10.19 0.81 12.91
N VAL A 139 10.02 0.71 11.58
CA VAL A 139 11.02 0.10 10.70
C VAL A 139 11.99 1.16 10.23
N ASP A 140 13.29 0.86 10.28
CA ASP A 140 14.30 1.70 9.64
C ASP A 140 14.49 1.22 8.21
N TRP A 141 13.75 1.82 7.29
CA TRP A 141 13.74 1.43 5.88
C TRP A 141 15.08 1.67 5.19
N SER A 142 15.96 2.50 5.76
CA SER A 142 17.31 2.71 5.20
C SER A 142 18.18 1.46 5.30
N LYS A 143 17.84 0.55 6.22
CA LYS A 143 18.58 -0.69 6.46
C LYS A 143 17.93 -1.92 5.83
N VAL A 144 16.80 -1.74 5.15
CA VAL A 144 16.05 -2.84 4.53
C VAL A 144 16.42 -2.93 3.07
N ASP A 145 16.69 -4.16 2.59
CA ASP A 145 16.89 -4.45 1.19
C ASP A 145 15.56 -4.24 0.45
N LYS A 146 15.61 -3.51 -0.67
CA LYS A 146 14.39 -3.16 -1.43
C LYS A 146 13.96 -4.23 -2.43
N GLU A 147 14.68 -5.31 -2.53
CA GLU A 147 14.32 -6.41 -3.44
C GLU A 147 13.32 -7.39 -2.85
#